data_8bad816e0393cbbe8b87a71df7356490
#
_entry.id   8bad816e0393cbbe8b87a71df7356490
#
_cell.length_a   1.000
_cell.length_b   1.000
_cell.length_c   1.000
_cell.angle_alpha   90.00
_cell.angle_beta   90.00
_cell.angle_gamma   90.00
#
_symmetry.space_group_name_H-M   'P 1'
#
loop_
_entity.id
_entity.type
_entity.pdbx_description
1 polymer ?
#
loop_
_entity_poly.entity_id
_entity_poly.type
_entity_poly.pdbx_seq_one_letter_code
_entity_poly.pdbx_strand_id
1 'polypeptide(L)'
;MKVITLIGKTNSGKTSSLKYCFLEMLGSDDFKLIWKSKHFFDDKEEIKKDILDNWKTKSQKGVSDISGVFEYKGEHIFVVSIGDSITDIRKQVENRLYQYPDIDMFICSRHEEGQIYKELALCNLTVSEIPIIKDRARNPNEYDCENKKSGKEVFDKIIEVYKGLK
;
A
#
# COMPACT_ATOMS: atom_id res chain seq x y z
N MET A 1 -5.30 14.46 5.83
CA MET A 1 -5.02 13.23 5.09
C MET A 1 -5.28 12.01 5.98
N LYS A 2 -5.95 11.00 5.50
CA LYS A 2 -6.13 9.71 6.19
C LYS A 2 -4.97 8.77 5.84
N VAL A 3 -4.54 7.95 6.81
CA VAL A 3 -3.46 6.98 6.59
C VAL A 3 -3.93 5.61 7.04
N ILE A 4 -4.03 4.66 6.11
CA ILE A 4 -4.24 3.25 6.44
C ILE A 4 -2.85 2.61 6.54
N THR A 5 -2.55 2.03 7.69
CA THR A 5 -1.24 1.48 7.99
C THR A 5 -1.33 -0.01 8.31
N LEU A 6 -0.68 -0.84 7.50
CA LEU A 6 -0.53 -2.26 7.78
C LEU A 6 0.66 -2.47 8.72
N ILE A 7 0.37 -2.85 9.96
CA ILE A 7 1.36 -2.98 11.03
C ILE A 7 1.70 -4.44 11.26
N GLY A 8 2.97 -4.76 11.43
CA GLY A 8 3.39 -6.13 11.76
C GLY A 8 4.89 -6.27 11.88
N LYS A 9 5.33 -7.40 12.40
CA LYS A 9 6.76 -7.74 12.60
C LYS A 9 7.52 -7.82 11.28
N THR A 10 8.83 -7.83 11.37
CA THR A 10 9.71 -8.12 10.22
C THR A 10 9.32 -9.45 9.58
N ASN A 11 9.31 -9.51 8.26
CA ASN A 11 8.95 -10.71 7.49
C ASN A 11 7.53 -11.24 7.78
N SER A 12 6.59 -10.40 8.23
CA SER A 12 5.18 -10.78 8.36
C SER A 12 4.40 -10.77 7.03
N GLY A 13 5.03 -10.37 5.93
CA GLY A 13 4.40 -10.32 4.60
C GLY A 13 3.64 -9.02 4.31
N LYS A 14 3.92 -7.93 5.01
CA LYS A 14 3.27 -6.62 4.80
C LYS A 14 3.34 -6.13 3.35
N THR A 15 4.55 -6.12 2.78
CA THR A 15 4.78 -5.74 1.38
C THR A 15 3.94 -6.59 0.43
N SER A 16 3.91 -7.91 0.63
CA SER A 16 3.07 -8.81 -0.17
C SER A 16 1.58 -8.53 -0.02
N SER A 17 1.12 -8.24 1.20
CA SER A 17 -0.28 -7.87 1.44
C SER A 17 -0.67 -6.58 0.73
N LEU A 18 0.18 -5.55 0.77
CA LEU A 18 -0.08 -4.29 0.06
C LEU A 18 -0.07 -4.47 -1.47
N LYS A 19 0.70 -5.42 -2.00
CA LYS A 19 0.60 -5.79 -3.42
C LYS A 19 -0.74 -6.43 -3.75
N TYR A 20 -1.28 -7.29 -2.88
CA TYR A 20 -2.63 -7.82 -3.08
C TYR A 20 -3.68 -6.72 -3.04
N CYS A 21 -3.57 -5.77 -2.11
CA CYS A 21 -4.43 -4.59 -2.09
C CYS A 21 -4.34 -3.80 -3.42
N PHE A 22 -3.13 -3.58 -3.92
CA PHE A 22 -2.90 -2.90 -5.19
C PHE A 22 -3.55 -3.66 -6.37
N LEU A 23 -3.46 -5.00 -6.39
CA LEU A 23 -4.11 -5.83 -7.40
C LEU A 23 -5.64 -5.77 -7.33
N GLU A 24 -6.23 -5.73 -6.14
CA GLU A 24 -7.67 -5.53 -5.95
C GLU A 24 -8.11 -4.17 -6.51
N MET A 25 -7.34 -3.10 -6.22
CA MET A 25 -7.63 -1.77 -6.78
C MET A 25 -7.52 -1.75 -8.32
N LEU A 26 -6.51 -2.39 -8.90
CA LEU A 26 -6.37 -2.55 -10.36
C LEU A 26 -7.52 -3.36 -10.98
N GLY A 27 -8.04 -4.32 -10.25
CA GLY A 27 -9.15 -5.19 -10.70
C GLY A 27 -10.52 -4.54 -10.60
N SER A 28 -10.66 -3.46 -9.84
CA SER A 28 -11.92 -2.76 -9.63
C SER A 28 -12.12 -1.65 -10.65
N ASP A 29 -13.33 -1.56 -11.22
CA ASP A 29 -13.69 -0.50 -12.16
C ASP A 29 -13.89 0.86 -11.48
N ASP A 30 -14.09 0.86 -10.15
CA ASP A 30 -14.22 2.09 -9.36
C ASP A 30 -12.88 2.83 -9.16
N PHE A 31 -11.75 2.14 -9.39
CA PHE A 31 -10.41 2.69 -9.21
C PHE A 31 -9.70 2.91 -10.54
N LYS A 32 -9.19 4.12 -10.73
CA LYS A 32 -8.37 4.48 -11.89
C LYS A 32 -6.93 4.72 -11.45
N LEU A 33 -6.00 3.92 -11.95
CA LEU A 33 -4.58 4.16 -11.74
C LEU A 33 -4.15 5.38 -12.56
N ILE A 34 -3.69 6.46 -11.88
CA ILE A 34 -3.28 7.71 -12.53
C ILE A 34 -1.76 7.91 -12.52
N TRP A 35 -1.06 7.25 -11.60
CA TRP A 35 0.40 7.24 -11.55
C TRP A 35 0.91 5.93 -10.95
N LYS A 36 2.09 5.51 -11.42
CA LYS A 36 2.79 4.31 -10.93
C LYS A 36 4.31 4.54 -10.91
N SER A 37 5.03 3.77 -10.11
CA SER A 37 6.49 3.77 -10.10
C SER A 37 7.05 3.23 -11.43
N LYS A 38 8.29 3.61 -11.76
CA LYS A 38 8.97 3.36 -13.06
C LYS A 38 9.09 1.89 -13.49
N HIS A 39 8.74 0.94 -12.64
CA HIS A 39 8.93 -0.50 -12.88
C HIS A 39 7.72 -1.20 -13.50
N PHE A 40 6.66 -0.48 -13.84
CA PHE A 40 5.44 -1.07 -14.35
C PHE A 40 5.15 -0.69 -15.81
N PHE A 41 4.52 -1.60 -16.51
CA PHE A 41 3.98 -1.40 -17.85
C PHE A 41 2.83 -0.39 -17.85
N ASP A 42 2.39 0.06 -19.03
CA ASP A 42 1.30 1.04 -19.14
C ASP A 42 -0.08 0.38 -19.11
N ASP A 43 -0.16 -0.89 -19.49
CA ASP A 43 -1.39 -1.67 -19.49
C ASP A 43 -1.66 -2.31 -18.11
N LYS A 44 -2.94 -2.27 -17.66
CA LYS A 44 -3.36 -2.84 -16.37
C LYS A 44 -3.08 -4.35 -16.26
N GLU A 45 -3.29 -5.09 -17.35
CA GLU A 45 -3.10 -6.54 -17.35
C GLU A 45 -1.61 -6.92 -17.33
N GLU A 46 -0.76 -6.14 -18.02
CA GLU A 46 0.68 -6.29 -17.94
C GLU A 46 1.21 -5.96 -16.54
N ILE A 47 0.69 -4.91 -15.89
CA ILE A 47 1.03 -4.57 -14.49
C ILE A 47 0.65 -5.72 -13.56
N LYS A 48 -0.57 -6.26 -13.66
CA LYS A 48 -1.02 -7.40 -12.87
C LYS A 48 -0.12 -8.62 -13.08
N LYS A 49 0.20 -8.92 -14.33
CA LYS A 49 1.08 -10.03 -14.70
C LYS A 49 2.47 -9.84 -14.10
N ASP A 50 3.07 -8.65 -14.25
CA ASP A 50 4.40 -8.35 -13.69
C ASP A 50 4.42 -8.48 -12.17
N ILE A 51 3.42 -7.98 -11.47
CA ILE A 51 3.29 -8.15 -10.02
C ILE A 51 3.22 -9.63 -9.65
N LEU A 52 2.42 -10.44 -10.37
CA LEU A 52 2.24 -11.86 -10.08
C LEU A 52 3.45 -12.70 -10.46
N ASP A 53 4.09 -12.44 -11.60
CA ASP A 53 5.24 -13.19 -12.08
C ASP A 53 6.50 -12.90 -11.28
N ASN A 54 6.75 -11.63 -10.93
CA ASN A 54 7.85 -11.25 -10.05
C ASN A 54 7.71 -11.82 -8.64
N TRP A 55 6.51 -12.18 -8.24
CA TRP A 55 6.25 -12.82 -6.97
C TRP A 55 6.68 -14.29 -6.92
N LYS A 56 6.48 -15.02 -8.02
CA LYS A 56 6.79 -16.46 -8.12
C LYS A 56 8.27 -16.74 -8.28
N THR A 57 9.03 -15.81 -8.86
CA THR A 57 10.42 -16.06 -9.28
C THR A 57 11.48 -15.60 -8.28
N LYS A 58 11.12 -14.87 -7.23
CA LYS A 58 12.08 -14.26 -6.29
C LYS A 58 12.01 -14.80 -4.87
N SER A 59 12.16 -16.12 -4.72
CA SER A 59 12.41 -16.71 -3.40
C SER A 59 13.74 -16.28 -2.76
N GLN A 60 14.62 -15.55 -3.47
CA GLN A 60 15.96 -15.22 -3.00
C GLN A 60 16.38 -13.73 -3.10
N LYS A 61 15.64 -12.88 -3.78
CA LYS A 61 15.88 -11.42 -3.77
C LYS A 61 14.56 -10.74 -3.53
N GLY A 62 14.45 -9.99 -2.46
CA GLY A 62 13.25 -9.34 -1.97
C GLY A 62 12.30 -8.86 -3.08
N VAL A 63 11.03 -9.06 -2.83
CA VAL A 63 9.97 -8.64 -3.75
C VAL A 63 10.10 -7.13 -3.96
N SER A 64 10.25 -6.67 -5.19
CA SER A 64 10.40 -5.23 -5.49
C SER A 64 9.17 -4.47 -4.96
N ASP A 65 9.43 -3.35 -4.32
CA ASP A 65 8.37 -2.49 -3.81
C ASP A 65 7.56 -1.88 -4.95
N ILE A 66 6.26 -1.70 -4.70
CA ILE A 66 5.36 -1.02 -5.62
C ILE A 66 4.86 0.29 -5.01
N SER A 67 4.61 1.27 -5.84
CA SER A 67 3.88 2.47 -5.46
C SER A 67 3.04 2.98 -6.62
N GLY A 68 1.87 3.53 -6.30
CA GLY A 68 0.97 4.11 -7.29
C GLY A 68 -0.05 5.04 -6.67
N VAL A 69 -0.56 5.96 -7.47
CA VAL A 69 -1.67 6.84 -7.11
C VAL A 69 -2.90 6.40 -7.89
N PHE A 70 -3.96 6.17 -7.17
CA PHE A 70 -5.28 5.84 -7.72
C PHE A 70 -6.25 6.99 -7.49
N GLU A 71 -7.13 7.20 -8.43
CA GLU A 71 -8.35 8.01 -8.26
C GLU A 71 -9.51 7.08 -7.92
N TYR A 72 -10.27 7.43 -6.88
CA TYR A 72 -11.51 6.78 -6.47
C TYR A 72 -12.55 7.84 -6.13
N LYS A 73 -13.59 7.97 -6.97
CA LYS A 73 -14.67 8.98 -6.78
C LYS A 73 -14.17 10.42 -6.66
N GLY A 74 -13.13 10.76 -7.40
CA GLY A 74 -12.53 12.11 -7.39
C GLY A 74 -11.49 12.34 -6.29
N GLU A 75 -11.26 11.37 -5.41
CA GLU A 75 -10.28 11.43 -4.34
C GLU A 75 -8.99 10.71 -4.75
N HIS A 76 -7.84 11.18 -4.29
CA HIS A 76 -6.55 10.60 -4.63
C HIS A 76 -6.00 9.72 -3.50
N ILE A 77 -5.66 8.48 -3.83
CA ILE A 77 -5.15 7.47 -2.92
C ILE A 77 -3.73 7.09 -3.32
N PHE A 78 -2.75 7.36 -2.46
CA PHE A 78 -1.38 6.92 -2.67
C PHE A 78 -1.09 5.63 -1.92
N VAL A 79 -0.70 4.59 -2.65
CA VAL A 79 -0.32 3.28 -2.10
C VAL A 79 1.19 3.08 -2.26
N VAL A 80 1.86 2.67 -1.19
CA VAL A 80 3.27 2.32 -1.20
C VAL A 80 3.55 1.07 -0.38
N SER A 81 4.19 0.07 -0.98
CA SER A 81 4.50 -1.19 -0.30
C SER A 81 5.81 -1.17 0.49
N ILE A 82 6.62 -0.12 0.36
CA ILE A 82 7.83 0.09 1.16
C ILE A 82 7.44 0.22 2.62
N GLY A 83 7.98 -0.64 3.48
CA GLY A 83 7.53 -0.70 4.86
C GLY A 83 8.64 -0.78 5.91
N ASP A 84 9.89 -0.89 5.49
CA ASP A 84 10.99 -1.16 6.43
C ASP A 84 11.69 0.11 6.94
N SER A 85 11.47 1.24 6.28
CA SER A 85 12.06 2.52 6.68
C SER A 85 11.03 3.64 6.64
N ILE A 86 10.77 4.23 7.79
CA ILE A 86 9.90 5.42 7.92
C ILE A 86 10.47 6.60 7.12
N THR A 87 11.79 6.73 7.06
CA THR A 87 12.47 7.77 6.27
C THR A 87 12.19 7.61 4.77
N ASP A 88 12.13 6.37 4.26
CA ASP A 88 11.81 6.13 2.86
C ASP A 88 10.34 6.41 2.56
N ILE A 89 9.44 6.09 3.49
CA ILE A 89 8.02 6.47 3.42
C ILE A 89 7.89 7.99 3.33
N ARG A 90 8.58 8.73 4.19
CA ARG A 90 8.56 10.20 4.19
C ARG A 90 8.99 10.76 2.83
N LYS A 91 10.13 10.32 2.30
CA LYS A 91 10.63 10.76 0.98
C LYS A 91 9.63 10.45 -0.15
N GLN A 92 8.98 9.28 -0.11
CA GLN A 92 7.96 8.93 -1.10
C GLN A 92 6.74 9.85 -1.00
N VAL A 93 6.28 10.15 0.21
CA VAL A 93 5.15 11.06 0.44
C VAL A 93 5.50 12.48 -0.01
N GLU A 94 6.65 13.03 0.39
CA GLU A 94 7.09 14.38 -0.01
C GLU A 94 7.14 14.51 -1.54
N ASN A 95 7.74 13.54 -2.23
CA ASN A 95 7.82 13.54 -3.69
C ASN A 95 6.45 13.43 -4.37
N ARG A 96 5.50 12.69 -3.78
CA ARG A 96 4.15 12.54 -4.33
C ARG A 96 3.27 13.75 -4.06
N LEU A 97 3.34 14.33 -2.87
CA LEU A 97 2.61 15.55 -2.54
C LEU A 97 3.03 16.74 -3.40
N TYR A 98 4.30 16.77 -3.84
CA TYR A 98 4.74 17.78 -4.80
C TYR A 98 4.04 17.65 -6.17
N GLN A 99 3.78 16.40 -6.62
CA GLN A 99 3.13 16.12 -7.90
C GLN A 99 1.59 16.05 -7.79
N TYR A 100 1.09 15.62 -6.65
CA TYR A 100 -0.32 15.44 -6.34
C TYR A 100 -0.60 16.04 -4.95
N PRO A 101 -0.78 17.37 -4.85
CA PRO A 101 -0.95 18.06 -3.55
C PRO A 101 -2.25 17.69 -2.83
N ASP A 102 -3.20 17.14 -3.54
CA ASP A 102 -4.55 16.75 -3.13
C ASP A 102 -4.70 15.25 -2.83
N ILE A 103 -3.62 14.59 -2.38
CA ILE A 103 -3.72 13.22 -1.86
C ILE A 103 -4.55 13.21 -0.57
N ASP A 104 -5.68 12.51 -0.59
CA ASP A 104 -6.65 12.41 0.51
C ASP A 104 -6.31 11.25 1.44
N MET A 105 -5.79 10.16 0.87
CA MET A 105 -5.46 8.95 1.60
C MET A 105 -4.08 8.43 1.24
N PHE A 106 -3.36 7.98 2.25
CA PHE A 106 -2.08 7.30 2.11
C PHE A 106 -2.16 5.89 2.68
N ILE A 107 -1.63 4.90 1.97
CA ILE A 107 -1.64 3.50 2.37
C ILE A 107 -0.20 3.00 2.36
N CYS A 108 0.26 2.51 3.50
CA CYS A 108 1.61 2.02 3.68
C CYS A 108 1.69 0.89 4.71
N SER A 109 2.89 0.36 4.89
CA SER A 109 3.17 -0.57 5.99
C SER A 109 4.22 -0.02 6.95
N ARG A 110 4.23 -0.51 8.19
CA ARG A 110 5.29 -0.19 9.17
C ARG A 110 5.52 -1.34 10.14
N HIS A 111 6.62 -1.27 10.86
CA HIS A 111 6.85 -2.11 12.03
C HIS A 111 5.99 -1.68 13.22
N GLU A 112 5.80 -2.59 14.17
CA GLU A 112 5.00 -2.34 15.39
C GLU A 112 5.49 -1.12 16.17
N GLU A 113 6.80 -0.91 16.25
CA GLU A 113 7.43 0.19 16.98
C GLU A 113 7.48 1.52 16.20
N GLY A 114 7.19 1.50 14.91
CA GLY A 114 7.22 2.68 14.05
C GLY A 114 6.06 3.63 14.34
N GLN A 115 6.32 4.94 14.30
CA GLN A 115 5.32 5.99 14.52
C GLN A 115 5.20 6.86 13.26
N ILE A 116 4.45 6.36 12.26
CA ILE A 116 4.34 7.01 10.95
C ILE A 116 3.80 8.45 11.04
N TYR A 117 2.92 8.73 11.99
CA TYR A 117 2.36 10.07 12.17
C TYR A 117 3.42 11.12 12.53
N LYS A 118 4.48 10.74 13.25
CA LYS A 118 5.58 11.67 13.58
C LYS A 118 6.36 12.06 12.33
N GLU A 119 6.64 11.11 11.46
CA GLU A 119 7.37 11.37 10.22
C GLU A 119 6.54 12.17 9.22
N LEU A 120 5.24 11.87 9.11
CA LEU A 120 4.35 12.64 8.24
C LEU A 120 4.06 14.03 8.78
N ALA A 121 4.05 14.23 10.10
CA ALA A 121 3.95 15.56 10.70
C ALA A 121 5.14 16.46 10.33
N LEU A 122 6.33 15.89 10.10
CA LEU A 122 7.48 16.64 9.57
C LEU A 122 7.26 17.17 8.13
N CYS A 123 6.30 16.61 7.41
CA CYS A 123 5.84 17.10 6.10
C CYS A 123 4.71 18.14 6.22
N ASN A 124 4.44 18.69 7.40
CA ASN A 124 3.32 19.59 7.71
C ASN A 124 1.94 18.99 7.42
N LEU A 125 1.82 17.67 7.55
CA LEU A 125 0.56 16.95 7.34
C LEU A 125 -0.13 16.64 8.67
N THR A 126 -1.39 17.01 8.77
CA THR A 126 -2.27 16.47 9.82
C THR A 126 -2.79 15.12 9.35
N VAL A 127 -2.45 14.06 10.06
CA VAL A 127 -2.81 12.69 9.69
C VAL A 127 -3.68 12.02 10.74
N SER A 128 -4.65 11.24 10.26
CA SER A 128 -5.43 10.31 11.07
C SER A 128 -5.05 8.88 10.66
N GLU A 129 -4.36 8.15 11.54
CA GLU A 129 -3.93 6.78 11.28
C GLU A 129 -5.07 5.80 11.56
N ILE A 130 -5.28 4.87 10.63
CA ILE A 130 -6.18 3.73 10.74
C ILE A 130 -5.32 2.47 10.69
N PRO A 131 -5.00 1.87 11.85
CA PRO A 131 -4.12 0.72 11.90
C PRO A 131 -4.84 -0.57 11.52
N ILE A 132 -4.17 -1.43 10.77
CA ILE A 132 -4.55 -2.82 10.52
C ILE A 132 -3.39 -3.69 11.01
N ILE A 133 -3.65 -4.57 11.95
CA ILE A 133 -2.63 -5.43 12.53
C ILE A 133 -2.50 -6.71 11.71
N LYS A 134 -1.28 -7.00 11.28
CA LYS A 134 -0.95 -8.21 10.55
C LYS A 134 -0.11 -9.15 11.40
N ASP A 135 -0.68 -10.29 11.72
CA ASP A 135 0.05 -11.39 12.31
C ASP A 135 0.90 -12.12 11.27
N ARG A 136 1.99 -12.73 11.73
CA ARG A 136 2.79 -13.62 10.90
C ARG A 136 2.09 -14.96 10.80
N ALA A 137 1.89 -15.47 9.58
CA ALA A 137 1.41 -16.83 9.38
C ALA A 137 2.35 -17.83 10.08
N ARG A 138 1.76 -18.80 10.77
CA ARG A 138 2.52 -19.82 11.53
C ARG A 138 3.19 -20.84 10.61
N ASN A 139 2.55 -21.12 9.47
CA ASN A 139 3.00 -22.10 8.50
C ASN A 139 3.42 -21.41 7.20
N PRO A 140 4.64 -21.67 6.65
CA PRO A 140 5.06 -21.11 5.36
C PRO A 140 4.08 -21.37 4.20
N ASN A 141 3.38 -22.48 4.19
CA ASN A 141 2.40 -22.81 3.16
C ASN A 141 1.14 -21.92 3.19
N GLU A 142 0.92 -21.22 4.30
CA GLU A 142 -0.22 -20.32 4.49
C GLU A 142 0.11 -18.86 4.16
N TYR A 143 1.40 -18.51 3.95
CA TYR A 143 1.82 -17.13 3.78
C TYR A 143 1.11 -16.42 2.64
N ASP A 144 0.92 -17.09 1.52
CA ASP A 144 0.26 -16.47 0.37
C ASP A 144 -1.23 -16.21 0.66
N CYS A 145 -1.92 -17.17 1.25
CA CYS A 145 -3.32 -17.04 1.64
C CYS A 145 -3.51 -15.90 2.66
N GLU A 146 -2.67 -15.85 3.70
CA GLU A 146 -2.73 -14.80 4.73
C GLU A 146 -2.37 -13.40 4.18
N ASN A 147 -1.42 -13.32 3.24
CA ASN A 147 -1.09 -12.07 2.58
C ASN A 147 -2.24 -11.57 1.72
N LYS A 148 -2.90 -12.45 0.98
CA LYS A 148 -4.07 -12.15 0.17
C LYS A 148 -5.24 -11.68 1.03
N LYS A 149 -5.52 -12.36 2.14
CA LYS A 149 -6.55 -11.98 3.11
C LYS A 149 -6.29 -10.58 3.69
N SER A 150 -5.05 -10.33 4.15
CA SER A 150 -4.68 -9.01 4.68
C SER A 150 -4.71 -7.91 3.63
N GLY A 151 -4.35 -8.20 2.37
CA GLY A 151 -4.47 -7.26 1.27
C GLY A 151 -5.92 -6.90 0.97
N LYS A 152 -6.81 -7.90 0.99
CA LYS A 152 -8.25 -7.70 0.86
C LYS A 152 -8.82 -6.87 2.03
N GLU A 153 -8.39 -7.11 3.25
CA GLU A 153 -8.79 -6.32 4.42
C GLU A 153 -8.42 -4.83 4.27
N VAL A 154 -7.19 -4.54 3.79
CA VAL A 154 -6.78 -3.16 3.49
C VAL A 154 -7.68 -2.55 2.42
N PHE A 155 -7.97 -3.27 1.34
CA PHE A 155 -8.85 -2.82 0.27
C PHE A 155 -10.27 -2.52 0.78
N ASP A 156 -10.85 -3.43 1.56
CA ASP A 156 -12.19 -3.25 2.13
C ASP A 156 -12.22 -2.05 3.09
N LYS A 157 -11.12 -1.80 3.82
CA LYS A 157 -11.00 -0.64 4.70
C LYS A 157 -10.96 0.68 3.94
N ILE A 158 -10.35 0.73 2.76
CA ILE A 158 -10.41 1.91 1.88
C ILE A 158 -11.86 2.23 1.55
N ILE A 159 -12.61 1.23 1.09
CA ILE A 159 -14.03 1.38 0.71
C ILE A 159 -14.88 1.85 1.92
N GLU A 160 -14.66 1.26 3.11
CA GLU A 160 -15.35 1.63 4.34
C GLU A 160 -15.13 3.10 4.70
N VAL A 161 -13.86 3.54 4.66
CA VAL A 161 -13.48 4.92 4.98
C VAL A 161 -14.17 5.92 4.07
N TYR A 162 -14.29 5.62 2.77
CA TYR A 162 -14.98 6.50 1.82
C TYR A 162 -16.50 6.43 1.91
N LYS A 163 -17.09 5.31 2.34
CA LYS A 163 -18.53 5.20 2.59
C LYS A 163 -18.96 5.99 3.83
N GLY A 164 -18.09 6.07 4.84
CA GLY A 164 -18.36 6.81 6.08
C GLY A 164 -18.20 8.34 5.95
N LEU A 165 -17.77 8.85 4.79
CA LEU A 165 -17.62 10.27 4.49
C LEU A 165 -18.87 10.91 3.87
N LYS A 166 -19.92 10.13 3.63
CA LYS A 166 -21.23 10.59 3.17
C LYS A 166 -22.20 10.72 4.33
#